data_1e4c6ad329dfd479917243f19ce7fcba
#
_entry.id   1e4c6ad329dfd479917243f19ce7fcba
#
_cell.length_a   1.000
_cell.length_b   1.000
_cell.length_c   1.000
_cell.angle_alpha   90.00
_cell.angle_beta   90.00
_cell.angle_gamma   90.00
#
_symmetry.space_group_name_H-M   'P 1'
#
loop_
_entity.id
_entity.type
_entity.pdbx_description
1 polymer ?
#
loop_
_entity_poly.entity_id
_entity_poly.type
_entity_poly.pdbx_seq_one_letter_code
_entity_poly.pdbx_strand_id
1 'polypeptide(L)'
;MTATSTPRLTDILFWSAALAFLASWFLPVLPDVPGWVAFRYALAPLVPYRDAGQLAWDDSVPQVLSALTNIVFMLMFALWLAKQMFRPGMFVRIALACVLLNLYWLVRAWREKGLQDLLFGYYVWLAAFVLMLLVAVLTAFEARRTSRTPTAGTPP
;
A
#
# COMPACT_ATOMS: atom_id res chain seq x y z
N MET A 1 8.24 -2.28 -37.68
CA MET A 1 9.02 -1.56 -36.67
C MET A 1 8.07 -1.18 -35.54
N THR A 2 8.06 -1.95 -34.45
CA THR A 2 7.25 -1.65 -33.25
C THR A 2 7.95 -0.55 -32.48
N ALA A 3 7.34 0.65 -32.44
CA ALA A 3 7.82 1.73 -31.60
C ALA A 3 7.82 1.25 -30.14
N THR A 4 8.98 1.06 -29.56
CA THR A 4 9.14 0.80 -28.12
C THR A 4 8.73 2.07 -27.38
N SER A 5 7.48 2.10 -26.90
CA SER A 5 7.02 3.19 -26.03
C SER A 5 7.84 3.14 -24.73
N THR A 6 8.55 4.20 -24.42
CA THR A 6 9.23 4.35 -23.10
C THR A 6 8.20 4.19 -21.99
N PRO A 7 8.45 3.33 -20.99
CA PRO A 7 7.52 3.14 -19.89
C PRO A 7 7.30 4.47 -19.16
N ARG A 8 6.06 4.79 -18.85
CA ARG A 8 5.75 5.99 -18.06
C ARG A 8 6.26 5.83 -16.64
N LEU A 9 6.66 6.93 -16.01
CA LEU A 9 7.13 6.91 -14.62
C LEU A 9 6.10 6.24 -13.69
N THR A 10 4.82 6.48 -13.92
CA THR A 10 3.72 5.84 -13.19
C THR A 10 3.73 4.31 -13.29
N ASP A 11 4.06 3.76 -14.47
CA ASP A 11 4.16 2.31 -14.66
C ASP A 11 5.36 1.73 -13.90
N ILE A 12 6.50 2.42 -13.93
CA ILE A 12 7.70 1.99 -13.20
C ILE A 12 7.41 1.97 -11.70
N LEU A 13 6.85 3.05 -11.15
CA LEU A 13 6.51 3.13 -9.74
C LEU A 13 5.48 2.08 -9.32
N PHE A 14 4.49 1.83 -10.17
CA PHE A 14 3.45 0.82 -9.93
C PHE A 14 4.05 -0.59 -9.82
N TRP A 15 4.89 -0.98 -10.78
CA TRP A 15 5.54 -2.29 -10.73
C TRP A 15 6.55 -2.40 -9.59
N SER A 16 7.24 -1.30 -9.25
CA SER A 16 8.13 -1.25 -8.08
C SER A 16 7.34 -1.44 -6.78
N ALA A 17 6.16 -0.81 -6.65
CA ALA A 17 5.26 -1.01 -5.51
C ALA A 17 4.80 -2.47 -5.40
N ALA A 18 4.42 -3.08 -6.52
CA ALA A 18 3.99 -4.48 -6.57
C ALA A 18 5.11 -5.45 -6.16
N LEU A 19 6.32 -5.24 -6.67
CA LEU A 19 7.49 -6.06 -6.33
C LEU A 19 7.89 -5.89 -4.86
N ALA A 20 7.91 -4.66 -4.35
CA ALA A 20 8.19 -4.40 -2.94
C ALA A 20 7.13 -5.05 -2.03
N PHE A 21 5.85 -4.94 -2.38
CA PHE A 21 4.77 -5.59 -1.65
C PHE A 21 4.94 -7.11 -1.62
N LEU A 22 5.18 -7.73 -2.77
CA LEU A 22 5.39 -9.17 -2.86
C LEU A 22 6.63 -9.61 -2.07
N ALA A 23 7.75 -8.90 -2.20
CA ALA A 23 8.98 -9.20 -1.46
C ALA A 23 8.78 -9.12 0.06
N SER A 24 8.00 -8.14 0.54
CA SER A 24 7.75 -7.94 1.97
C SER A 24 7.09 -9.15 2.65
N TRP A 25 6.34 -9.97 1.91
CA TRP A 25 5.71 -11.18 2.44
C TRP A 25 6.72 -12.25 2.87
N PHE A 26 7.88 -12.28 2.23
CA PHE A 26 8.93 -13.26 2.50
C PHE A 26 10.06 -12.71 3.39
N LEU A 27 10.13 -11.40 3.54
CA LEU A 27 11.14 -10.76 4.39
C LEU A 27 10.71 -10.74 5.86
N PRO A 28 11.67 -10.83 6.80
CA PRO A 28 11.36 -10.74 8.23
C PRO A 28 10.87 -9.32 8.57
N VAL A 29 9.71 -9.24 9.21
CA VAL A 29 9.08 -7.98 9.70
C VAL A 29 9.42 -7.74 11.15
N LEU A 30 9.49 -8.83 11.93
CA LEU A 30 9.93 -8.92 13.32
C LEU A 30 10.94 -10.07 13.43
N PRO A 31 11.70 -10.19 14.53
CA PRO A 31 12.59 -11.33 14.74
C PRO A 31 11.85 -12.66 14.52
N ASP A 32 12.37 -13.47 13.61
CA ASP A 32 11.85 -14.81 13.23
C ASP A 32 10.41 -14.82 12.66
N VAL A 33 9.84 -13.64 12.32
CA VAL A 33 8.48 -13.52 11.79
C VAL A 33 8.50 -12.95 10.37
N PRO A 34 8.35 -13.77 9.32
CA PRO A 34 8.18 -13.27 7.96
C PRO A 34 6.83 -12.58 7.76
N GLY A 35 6.73 -11.72 6.74
CA GLY A 35 5.57 -10.87 6.50
C GLY A 35 4.24 -11.61 6.42
N TRP A 36 4.21 -12.78 5.77
CA TRP A 36 2.99 -13.58 5.67
C TRP A 36 2.51 -14.12 7.02
N VAL A 37 3.45 -14.44 7.95
CA VAL A 37 3.12 -14.85 9.32
C VAL A 37 2.60 -13.67 10.12
N ALA A 38 3.24 -12.49 9.99
CA ALA A 38 2.78 -11.26 10.63
C ALA A 38 1.35 -10.90 10.19
N PHE A 39 1.04 -11.02 8.89
CA PHE A 39 -0.31 -10.83 8.36
C PHE A 39 -1.31 -11.79 9.00
N ARG A 40 -0.96 -13.07 9.11
CA ARG A 40 -1.80 -14.08 9.74
C ARG A 40 -2.07 -13.75 11.22
N TYR A 41 -1.04 -13.33 11.95
CA TYR A 41 -1.19 -12.92 13.35
C TYR A 41 -2.07 -11.67 13.49
N ALA A 42 -1.94 -10.71 12.58
CA ALA A 42 -2.76 -9.51 12.59
C ALA A 42 -4.27 -9.79 12.34
N LEU A 43 -4.60 -10.91 11.71
CA LEU A 43 -5.98 -11.39 11.53
C LEU A 43 -6.48 -12.30 12.67
N ALA A 44 -5.63 -12.69 13.61
CA ALA A 44 -5.99 -13.60 14.69
C ALA A 44 -7.22 -13.16 15.52
N PRO A 45 -7.48 -11.85 15.75
CA PRO A 45 -8.69 -11.43 16.44
C PRO A 45 -9.98 -11.76 15.69
N LEU A 46 -9.93 -11.88 14.34
CA LEU A 46 -11.07 -12.24 13.49
C LEU A 46 -11.18 -13.75 13.29
N VAL A 47 -10.03 -14.42 13.20
CA VAL A 47 -9.94 -15.86 12.96
C VAL A 47 -8.99 -16.44 14.01
N PRO A 48 -9.50 -16.89 15.15
CA PRO A 48 -8.67 -17.39 16.24
C PRO A 48 -7.88 -18.62 15.78
N TYR A 49 -6.55 -18.53 15.86
CA TYR A 49 -5.63 -19.65 15.66
C TYR A 49 -5.25 -20.24 17.02
N ARG A 50 -5.02 -21.54 17.04
CA ARG A 50 -4.67 -22.29 18.26
C ARG A 50 -3.43 -21.74 19.00
N ASP A 51 -2.52 -21.11 18.25
CA ASP A 51 -1.24 -20.61 18.74
C ASP A 51 -1.18 -19.08 18.87
N ALA A 52 -2.28 -18.39 18.58
CA ALA A 52 -2.37 -16.96 18.79
C ALA A 52 -2.55 -16.71 20.29
N GLY A 53 -1.49 -16.27 20.97
CA GLY A 53 -1.58 -15.81 22.36
C GLY A 53 -2.70 -14.78 22.52
N GLN A 54 -3.25 -14.66 23.72
CA GLN A 54 -4.27 -13.65 24.02
C GLN A 54 -3.66 -12.25 23.89
N LEU A 55 -3.81 -11.66 22.68
CA LEU A 55 -3.46 -10.27 22.46
C LEU A 55 -4.45 -9.37 23.21
N ALA A 56 -3.94 -8.35 23.89
CA ALA A 56 -4.78 -7.34 24.51
C ALA A 56 -5.69 -6.69 23.46
N TRP A 57 -6.96 -6.49 23.77
CA TRP A 57 -7.97 -5.92 22.86
C TRP A 57 -7.56 -4.56 22.27
N ASP A 58 -6.79 -3.77 23.05
CA ASP A 58 -6.32 -2.44 22.64
C ASP A 58 -5.43 -2.48 21.39
N ASP A 59 -4.75 -3.59 21.17
CA ASP A 59 -3.87 -3.80 20.00
C ASP A 59 -4.58 -4.47 18.83
N SER A 60 -5.70 -5.13 19.08
CA SER A 60 -6.41 -5.94 18.08
C SER A 60 -6.97 -5.12 16.94
N VAL A 61 -7.56 -3.95 17.24
CA VAL A 61 -8.18 -3.10 16.22
C VAL A 61 -7.14 -2.52 15.24
N PRO A 62 -6.05 -1.87 15.69
CA PRO A 62 -5.00 -1.40 14.78
C PRO A 62 -4.37 -2.52 13.95
N GLN A 63 -4.19 -3.71 14.54
CA GLN A 63 -3.64 -4.87 13.84
C GLN A 63 -4.54 -5.32 12.69
N VAL A 64 -5.83 -5.52 12.96
CA VAL A 64 -6.80 -5.90 11.93
C VAL A 64 -6.91 -4.85 10.84
N LEU A 65 -6.99 -3.57 11.21
CA LEU A 65 -7.02 -2.48 10.23
C LEU A 65 -5.77 -2.46 9.35
N SER A 66 -4.58 -2.65 9.95
CA SER A 66 -3.33 -2.75 9.19
C SER A 66 -3.32 -3.97 8.27
N ALA A 67 -3.80 -5.14 8.73
CA ALA A 67 -3.94 -6.31 7.88
C ALA A 67 -4.89 -6.05 6.69
N LEU A 68 -6.02 -5.39 6.92
CA LEU A 68 -6.98 -5.04 5.87
C LEU A 68 -6.37 -4.11 4.81
N THR A 69 -5.36 -3.28 5.15
CA THR A 69 -4.67 -2.46 4.14
C THR A 69 -4.00 -3.30 3.06
N ASN A 70 -3.58 -4.53 3.35
CA ASN A 70 -3.03 -5.44 2.34
C ASN A 70 -4.09 -5.85 1.31
N ILE A 71 -5.33 -6.10 1.74
CA ILE A 71 -6.45 -6.39 0.84
C ILE A 71 -6.76 -5.17 -0.02
N VAL A 72 -6.77 -3.99 0.60
CA VAL A 72 -6.97 -2.72 -0.12
C VAL A 72 -5.86 -2.51 -1.15
N PHE A 73 -4.60 -2.78 -0.82
CA PHE A 73 -3.48 -2.70 -1.76
C PHE A 73 -3.70 -3.62 -2.97
N MET A 74 -4.06 -4.89 -2.73
CA MET A 74 -4.33 -5.84 -3.81
C MET A 74 -5.51 -5.40 -4.69
N LEU A 75 -6.56 -4.84 -4.08
CA LEU A 75 -7.69 -4.28 -4.81
C LEU A 75 -7.27 -3.08 -5.67
N MET A 76 -6.51 -2.15 -5.12
CA MET A 76 -5.96 -1.01 -5.87
C MET A 76 -5.09 -1.47 -7.03
N PHE A 77 -4.27 -2.51 -6.81
CA PHE A 77 -3.44 -3.12 -7.84
C PHE A 77 -4.31 -3.73 -8.97
N ALA A 78 -5.34 -4.50 -8.61
CA ALA A 78 -6.25 -5.10 -9.59
C ALA A 78 -7.02 -4.05 -10.41
N LEU A 79 -7.51 -2.99 -9.75
CA LEU A 79 -8.21 -1.88 -10.43
C LEU A 79 -7.30 -1.11 -11.38
N TRP A 80 -6.04 -0.93 -11.02
CA TRP A 80 -5.05 -0.34 -11.93
C TRP A 80 -4.86 -1.19 -13.18
N LEU A 81 -4.64 -2.49 -13.02
CA LEU A 81 -4.47 -3.43 -14.14
C LEU A 81 -5.71 -3.47 -15.04
N ALA A 82 -6.89 -3.46 -14.45
CA ALA A 82 -8.15 -3.43 -15.18
C ALA A 82 -8.42 -2.08 -15.87
N LYS A 83 -7.58 -1.06 -15.66
CA LYS A 83 -7.80 0.33 -16.10
C LYS A 83 -9.15 0.90 -15.66
N GLN A 84 -9.73 0.32 -14.63
CA GLN A 84 -10.99 0.74 -14.00
C GLN A 84 -10.68 1.64 -12.81
N MET A 85 -10.13 2.82 -13.09
CA MET A 85 -9.84 3.75 -12.01
C MET A 85 -11.12 4.49 -11.63
N PHE A 86 -11.53 4.30 -10.38
CA PHE A 86 -12.48 5.19 -9.73
C PHE A 86 -11.94 6.63 -9.75
N ARG A 87 -12.78 7.58 -9.35
CA ARG A 87 -12.39 9.00 -9.27
C ARG A 87 -10.98 9.14 -8.72
N PRO A 88 -10.03 9.75 -9.45
CA PRO A 88 -8.61 9.76 -9.05
C PRO A 88 -8.36 10.28 -7.64
N GLY A 89 -9.17 11.26 -7.19
CA GLY A 89 -9.08 11.80 -5.84
C GLY A 89 -9.46 10.80 -4.73
N MET A 90 -10.34 9.84 -5.00
CA MET A 90 -10.68 8.78 -4.06
C MET A 90 -9.52 7.79 -3.90
N PHE A 91 -8.86 7.45 -5.01
CA PHE A 91 -7.69 6.57 -5.01
C PHE A 91 -6.56 7.13 -4.14
N VAL A 92 -6.29 8.45 -4.25
CA VAL A 92 -5.32 9.15 -3.39
C VAL A 92 -5.71 9.07 -1.92
N ARG A 93 -6.98 9.31 -1.58
CA ARG A 93 -7.43 9.29 -0.18
C ARG A 93 -7.30 7.91 0.44
N ILE A 94 -7.65 6.85 -0.30
CA ILE A 94 -7.52 5.47 0.16
C ILE A 94 -6.04 5.12 0.37
N ALA A 95 -5.17 5.42 -0.60
CA ALA A 95 -3.74 5.17 -0.49
C ALA A 95 -3.13 5.92 0.70
N LEU A 96 -3.50 7.18 0.90
CA LEU A 96 -3.03 7.98 2.05
C LEU A 96 -3.50 7.37 3.37
N ALA A 97 -4.76 6.96 3.48
CA ALA A 97 -5.27 6.31 4.69
C ALA A 97 -4.49 5.02 5.01
N CYS A 98 -4.18 4.20 4.00
CA CYS A 98 -3.36 3.01 4.18
C CYS A 98 -1.95 3.36 4.68
N VAL A 99 -1.30 4.37 4.10
CA VAL A 99 0.04 4.83 4.56
C VAL A 99 -0.02 5.29 6.01
N LEU A 100 -1.01 6.11 6.39
CA LEU A 100 -1.14 6.63 7.75
C LEU A 100 -1.40 5.51 8.77
N LEU A 101 -2.26 4.53 8.44
CA LEU A 101 -2.49 3.36 9.28
C LEU A 101 -1.21 2.55 9.49
N ASN A 102 -0.41 2.39 8.43
CA ASN A 102 0.82 1.62 8.52
C ASN A 102 1.94 2.38 9.23
N LEU A 103 1.99 3.72 9.12
CA LEU A 103 2.89 4.57 9.90
C LEU A 103 2.61 4.52 11.41
N TYR A 104 1.38 4.21 11.82
CA TYR A 104 1.03 4.04 13.23
C TYR A 104 1.99 3.09 13.95
N TRP A 105 2.34 1.96 13.34
CA TRP A 105 3.26 0.97 13.93
C TRP A 105 4.68 1.50 14.09
N LEU A 106 5.16 2.31 13.13
CA LEU A 106 6.47 2.96 13.24
C LEU A 106 6.50 3.95 14.41
N VAL A 107 5.45 4.77 14.53
CA VAL A 107 5.33 5.74 15.63
C VAL A 107 5.21 5.03 16.97
N ARG A 108 4.46 3.95 17.04
CA ARG A 108 4.31 3.12 18.24
C ARG A 108 5.66 2.50 18.63
N ALA A 109 6.33 1.81 17.72
CA ALA A 109 7.64 1.22 17.95
C ALA A 109 8.67 2.26 18.41
N TRP A 110 8.63 3.46 17.85
CA TRP A 110 9.48 4.58 18.28
C TRP A 110 9.20 5.00 19.73
N ARG A 111 7.92 5.10 20.12
CA ARG A 111 7.51 5.46 21.49
C ARG A 111 7.90 4.40 22.51
N GLU A 112 7.74 3.14 22.18
CA GLU A 112 8.01 1.98 23.04
C GLU A 112 9.50 1.57 23.03
N LYS A 113 10.37 2.34 22.34
CA LYS A 113 11.80 2.05 22.12
C LYS A 113 12.06 0.69 21.45
N GLY A 114 11.07 0.17 20.74
CA GLY A 114 11.11 -1.11 20.00
C GLY A 114 11.44 -0.97 18.51
N LEU A 115 12.04 0.15 18.06
CA LEU A 115 12.41 0.33 16.63
C LEU A 115 13.38 -0.75 16.13
N GLN A 116 14.22 -1.27 17.02
CA GLN A 116 15.15 -2.36 16.72
C GLN A 116 14.44 -3.68 16.40
N ASP A 117 13.19 -3.85 16.82
CA ASP A 117 12.40 -5.03 16.57
C ASP A 117 11.73 -5.00 15.18
N LEU A 118 11.62 -3.80 14.57
CA LEU A 118 11.12 -3.64 13.21
C LEU A 118 12.24 -3.94 12.20
N LEU A 119 12.15 -5.06 11.52
CA LEU A 119 13.14 -5.49 10.56
C LEU A 119 12.86 -4.97 9.14
N PHE A 120 13.78 -5.28 8.23
CA PHE A 120 13.79 -4.77 6.86
C PHE A 120 12.47 -5.02 6.11
N GLY A 121 11.83 -6.16 6.35
CA GLY A 121 10.54 -6.50 5.72
C GLY A 121 9.44 -5.48 5.99
N TYR A 122 9.39 -4.91 7.20
CA TYR A 122 8.43 -3.86 7.53
C TYR A 122 8.67 -2.60 6.69
N TYR A 123 9.92 -2.16 6.55
CA TYR A 123 10.24 -0.96 5.78
C TYR A 123 9.96 -1.14 4.28
N VAL A 124 10.25 -2.32 3.74
CA VAL A 124 9.93 -2.66 2.34
C VAL A 124 8.41 -2.67 2.14
N TRP A 125 7.66 -3.24 3.09
CA TRP A 125 6.20 -3.22 3.08
C TRP A 125 5.65 -1.79 3.12
N LEU A 126 6.11 -0.95 4.04
CA LEU A 126 5.70 0.44 4.13
C LEU A 126 6.05 1.21 2.84
N ALA A 127 7.24 0.98 2.28
CA ALA A 127 7.66 1.59 1.02
C ALA A 127 6.73 1.23 -0.15
N ALA A 128 6.21 0.01 -0.20
CA ALA A 128 5.22 -0.39 -1.21
C ALA A 128 3.96 0.49 -1.17
N PHE A 129 3.44 0.79 0.02
CA PHE A 129 2.28 1.68 0.17
C PHE A 129 2.60 3.13 -0.20
N VAL A 130 3.79 3.62 0.14
CA VAL A 130 4.24 4.97 -0.25
C VAL A 130 4.36 5.07 -1.77
N LEU A 131 4.95 4.08 -2.42
CA LEU A 131 5.03 4.02 -3.88
C LEU A 131 3.64 4.00 -4.53
N MET A 132 2.71 3.21 -3.99
CA MET A 132 1.33 3.18 -4.48
C MET A 132 0.62 4.53 -4.30
N LEU A 133 0.88 5.25 -3.20
CA LEU A 133 0.40 6.61 -3.00
C LEU A 133 0.96 7.57 -4.05
N LEU A 134 2.25 7.48 -4.36
CA LEU A 134 2.88 8.28 -5.43
C LEU A 134 2.23 8.02 -6.79
N VAL A 135 1.99 6.76 -7.13
CA VAL A 135 1.25 6.37 -8.35
C VAL A 135 -0.13 7.04 -8.37
N ALA A 136 -0.87 6.96 -7.26
CA ALA A 136 -2.20 7.55 -7.15
C ALA A 136 -2.17 9.07 -7.36
N VAL A 137 -1.21 9.76 -6.74
CA VAL A 137 -1.03 11.22 -6.84
C VAL A 137 -0.67 11.62 -8.26
N LEU A 138 0.31 10.96 -8.89
CA LEU A 138 0.72 11.27 -10.27
C LEU A 138 -0.44 11.09 -11.24
N THR A 139 -1.18 9.99 -11.12
CA THR A 139 -2.37 9.74 -11.96
C THR A 139 -3.44 10.83 -11.77
N ALA A 140 -3.66 11.26 -10.53
CA ALA A 140 -4.61 12.35 -10.26
C ALA A 140 -4.15 13.70 -10.88
N PHE A 141 -2.85 13.96 -10.91
CA PHE A 141 -2.29 15.13 -11.58
C PHE A 141 -2.45 15.05 -13.09
N GLU A 142 -2.17 13.92 -13.70
CA GLU A 142 -2.34 13.71 -15.15
C GLU A 142 -3.80 13.91 -15.57
N ALA A 143 -4.74 13.32 -14.82
CA ALA A 143 -6.17 13.48 -15.08
C ALA A 143 -6.64 14.94 -15.02
N ARG A 144 -6.10 15.74 -14.09
CA ARG A 144 -6.41 17.17 -13.99
C ARG A 144 -5.82 17.99 -15.14
N ARG A 145 -4.65 17.62 -15.65
CA ARG A 145 -4.02 18.31 -16.79
C ARG A 145 -4.83 18.10 -18.07
N THR A 146 -5.26 16.88 -18.34
CA THR A 146 -6.04 16.56 -19.53
C THR A 146 -7.41 17.24 -19.53
N SER A 147 -8.05 17.42 -18.38
CA SER A 147 -9.33 18.10 -18.27
C SER A 147 -9.25 19.64 -18.45
N ARG A 148 -8.05 20.23 -18.39
CA ARG A 148 -7.83 21.68 -18.53
C ARG A 148 -7.43 22.13 -19.93
N THR A 149 -7.12 21.20 -20.83
CA THR A 149 -6.82 21.57 -22.24
C THR A 149 -8.17 21.84 -22.93
N PRO A 150 -8.51 23.13 -23.22
CA PRO A 150 -9.73 23.42 -23.97
C PRO A 150 -9.59 22.78 -25.35
N THR A 151 -10.60 22.07 -25.80
CA THR A 151 -10.76 21.72 -27.22
C THR A 151 -10.69 23.04 -27.98
N ALA A 152 -9.54 23.28 -28.61
CA ALA A 152 -9.35 24.41 -29.51
C ALA A 152 -10.50 24.36 -30.51
N GLY A 153 -11.32 25.44 -30.49
CA GLY A 153 -12.63 25.51 -31.10
C GLY A 153 -12.69 24.93 -32.52
N THR A 154 -13.71 24.13 -32.75
CA THR A 154 -14.30 23.96 -34.05
C THR A 154 -14.77 25.32 -34.49
N PRO A 155 -14.22 25.95 -35.54
CA PRO A 155 -14.78 27.19 -36.09
C PRO A 155 -16.18 26.90 -36.64
N PRO A 156 -17.09 27.86 -36.56
CA PRO A 156 -18.46 27.74 -37.04
C PRO A 156 -18.56 27.51 -38.54
#